data_e70271149fcc960de62d24014e0a82ce
#
_entry.id   e70271149fcc960de62d24014e0a82ce
#
_cell.length_a   1.000
_cell.length_b   1.000
_cell.length_c   1.000
_cell.angle_alpha   90.00
_cell.angle_beta   90.00
_cell.angle_gamma   90.00
#
_symmetry.space_group_name_H-M   'P 1'
#
loop_
_entity.id
_entity.type
_entity.pdbx_description
1 polymer ?
#
loop_
_entity_poly.entity_id
_entity_poly.type
_entity_poly.pdbx_seq_one_letter_code
_entity_poly.pdbx_strand_id
1 'polypeptide(L)'
;MQLPTNPIEMSYDYREVVMWLRKCGRKHLGKNFIIPENEKGIIFGMLAWFLQDELVAKEMNIDLTKGIMLSGPIGCGKTTLFKLMGKIPSKRKNFMMTSTRQIVSEFMQSGYEILEKYSRGSLYNDHRTPKNYCFDDLGSESASKYFGNDCNVMAEILLTRYDIFKEKGIITHLTTNLTAGEIETIYGNRLRSRMREMFNLFGYDESSWDKRR
;
A
#
# COMPACT_ATOMS: atom_id res chain seq x y z
N MET A 1 -10.90 -13.16 -2.73
CA MET A 1 -11.83 -12.07 -3.13
C MET A 1 -12.49 -12.47 -4.44
N GLN A 2 -13.83 -12.58 -4.46
CA GLN A 2 -14.57 -13.02 -5.65
C GLN A 2 -14.82 -11.82 -6.56
N LEU A 3 -14.80 -12.04 -7.86
CA LEU A 3 -15.21 -11.02 -8.83
C LEU A 3 -16.72 -10.80 -8.75
N PRO A 4 -17.23 -9.59 -9.08
CA PRO A 4 -18.64 -9.29 -9.16
C PRO A 4 -19.36 -10.28 -10.10
N THR A 5 -20.47 -10.85 -9.63
CA THR A 5 -21.24 -11.86 -10.38
C THR A 5 -22.36 -11.28 -11.21
N ASN A 6 -22.75 -10.03 -10.98
CA ASN A 6 -23.80 -9.35 -11.74
C ASN A 6 -23.22 -8.39 -12.80
N PRO A 7 -23.89 -8.17 -13.94
CA PRO A 7 -23.48 -7.13 -14.88
C PRO A 7 -23.68 -5.76 -14.23
N ILE A 8 -22.57 -5.15 -13.78
CA ILE A 8 -22.55 -3.80 -13.28
C ILE A 8 -22.34 -2.87 -14.47
N GLU A 9 -23.05 -1.76 -14.51
CA GLU A 9 -22.65 -0.62 -15.37
C GLU A 9 -21.33 -0.04 -14.81
N MET A 10 -20.21 -0.63 -15.24
CA MET A 10 -18.88 -0.17 -14.84
C MET A 10 -18.62 1.20 -15.47
N SER A 11 -18.15 2.16 -14.66
CA SER A 11 -17.77 3.50 -15.15
C SER A 11 -16.54 3.47 -16.07
N TYR A 12 -15.82 2.35 -16.10
CA TYR A 12 -14.58 2.14 -16.88
C TYR A 12 -14.59 0.77 -17.56
N ASP A 13 -14.00 0.67 -18.76
CA ASP A 13 -13.68 -0.64 -19.34
C ASP A 13 -12.45 -1.26 -18.66
N TYR A 14 -12.69 -2.10 -17.67
CA TYR A 14 -11.63 -2.79 -16.92
C TYR A 14 -10.78 -3.72 -17.80
N ARG A 15 -11.31 -4.21 -18.92
CA ARG A 15 -10.54 -5.04 -19.86
C ARG A 15 -9.45 -4.20 -20.52
N GLU A 16 -9.80 -3.01 -20.96
CA GLU A 16 -8.82 -2.06 -21.52
C GLU A 16 -7.78 -1.63 -20.48
N VAL A 17 -8.19 -1.34 -19.24
CA VAL A 17 -7.27 -0.95 -18.18
C VAL A 17 -6.31 -2.10 -17.83
N VAL A 18 -6.78 -3.34 -17.77
CA VAL A 18 -5.93 -4.52 -17.53
C VAL A 18 -4.97 -4.76 -18.71
N MET A 19 -5.43 -4.58 -19.95
CA MET A 19 -4.54 -4.64 -21.14
C MET A 19 -3.46 -3.57 -21.07
N TRP A 20 -3.83 -2.36 -20.68
CA TRP A 20 -2.87 -1.27 -20.48
C TRP A 20 -1.86 -1.60 -19.37
N LEU A 21 -2.30 -2.12 -18.21
CA LEU A 21 -1.42 -2.57 -17.14
C LEU A 21 -0.44 -3.65 -17.61
N ARG A 22 -0.90 -4.63 -18.39
CA ARG A 22 -0.03 -5.66 -18.98
C ARG A 22 1.03 -5.04 -19.90
N LYS A 23 0.64 -4.08 -20.73
CA LYS A 23 1.57 -3.33 -21.59
C LYS A 23 2.58 -2.54 -20.79
N CYS A 24 2.15 -1.84 -19.75
CA CYS A 24 3.03 -1.13 -18.83
C CYS A 24 3.99 -2.09 -18.09
N GLY A 25 3.47 -3.20 -17.59
CA GLY A 25 4.29 -4.23 -16.94
C GLY A 25 5.37 -4.76 -17.85
N ARG A 26 5.03 -5.16 -19.07
CA ARG A 26 6.02 -5.64 -20.06
C ARG A 26 7.08 -4.60 -20.41
N LYS A 27 6.70 -3.33 -20.49
CA LYS A 27 7.64 -2.23 -20.77
C LYS A 27 8.65 -2.01 -19.64
N HIS A 28 8.23 -2.14 -18.38
CA HIS A 28 9.05 -1.75 -17.23
C HIS A 28 9.68 -2.93 -16.48
N LEU A 29 9.11 -4.14 -16.62
CA LEU A 29 9.50 -5.33 -15.86
C LEU A 29 9.99 -6.47 -16.74
N GLY A 30 9.88 -6.31 -18.06
CA GLY A 30 10.33 -7.28 -19.04
C GLY A 30 9.20 -7.99 -19.79
N LYS A 31 9.54 -8.53 -20.95
CA LYS A 31 8.57 -9.13 -21.90
C LYS A 31 7.74 -10.29 -21.31
N ASN A 32 8.29 -10.96 -20.30
CA ASN A 32 7.65 -12.12 -19.65
C ASN A 32 6.64 -11.73 -18.56
N PHE A 33 6.42 -10.42 -18.32
CA PHE A 33 5.44 -9.98 -17.33
C PHE A 33 4.04 -10.48 -17.70
N ILE A 34 3.44 -11.21 -16.76
CA ILE A 34 2.06 -11.70 -16.83
C ILE A 34 1.29 -11.30 -15.58
N ILE A 35 -0.02 -11.25 -15.71
CA ILE A 35 -0.98 -11.14 -14.61
C ILE A 35 -1.66 -12.52 -14.50
N PRO A 36 -1.36 -13.29 -13.45
CA PRO A 36 -1.97 -14.61 -13.24
C PRO A 36 -3.49 -14.51 -13.01
N GLU A 37 -4.23 -15.55 -13.40
CA GLU A 37 -5.70 -15.56 -13.26
C GLU A 37 -6.16 -15.46 -11.79
N ASN A 38 -5.47 -16.13 -10.89
CA ASN A 38 -5.78 -16.12 -9.46
C ASN A 38 -5.53 -14.76 -8.77
N GLU A 39 -4.84 -13.83 -9.43
CA GLU A 39 -4.60 -12.47 -8.93
C GLU A 39 -5.61 -11.44 -9.45
N LYS A 40 -6.48 -11.83 -10.37
CA LYS A 40 -7.46 -10.90 -10.98
C LYS A 40 -8.33 -10.20 -9.94
N GLY A 41 -8.76 -10.89 -8.87
CA GLY A 41 -9.56 -10.31 -7.82
C GLY A 41 -8.85 -9.16 -7.09
N ILE A 42 -7.57 -9.33 -6.76
CA ILE A 42 -6.74 -8.29 -6.14
C ILE A 42 -6.59 -7.11 -7.09
N ILE A 43 -6.24 -7.39 -8.35
CA ILE A 43 -6.02 -6.35 -9.37
C ILE A 43 -7.30 -5.57 -9.62
N PHE A 44 -8.44 -6.25 -9.75
CA PHE A 44 -9.74 -5.62 -9.97
C PHE A 44 -10.13 -4.71 -8.80
N GLY A 45 -9.97 -5.17 -7.56
CA GLY A 45 -10.22 -4.36 -6.38
C GLY A 45 -9.29 -3.15 -6.27
N MET A 46 -7.99 -3.33 -6.54
CA MET A 46 -7.06 -2.22 -6.57
C MET A 46 -7.40 -1.23 -7.70
N LEU A 47 -7.78 -1.72 -8.89
CA LEU A 47 -8.24 -0.85 -9.98
C LEU A 47 -9.46 -0.04 -9.59
N ALA A 48 -10.47 -0.64 -8.96
CA ALA A 48 -11.65 0.06 -8.48
C ALA A 48 -11.26 1.22 -7.55
N TRP A 49 -10.32 0.97 -6.63
CA TRP A 49 -9.80 1.99 -5.74
C TRP A 49 -9.04 3.10 -6.49
N PHE A 50 -8.10 2.75 -7.39
CA PHE A 50 -7.29 3.75 -8.10
C PHE A 50 -8.11 4.56 -9.11
N LEU A 51 -9.08 3.96 -9.77
CA LEU A 51 -10.00 4.63 -10.69
C LEU A 51 -11.11 5.42 -9.97
N GLN A 52 -11.26 5.23 -8.64
CA GLN A 52 -12.35 5.81 -7.85
C GLN A 52 -13.72 5.40 -8.40
N ASP A 53 -13.86 4.14 -8.78
CA ASP A 53 -15.10 3.56 -9.27
C ASP A 53 -16.00 3.18 -8.08
N GLU A 54 -16.94 4.05 -7.74
CA GLU A 54 -17.83 3.91 -6.58
C GLU A 54 -18.73 2.67 -6.67
N LEU A 55 -19.17 2.31 -7.88
CA LEU A 55 -20.07 1.17 -8.08
C LEU A 55 -19.33 -0.14 -7.80
N VAL A 56 -18.18 -0.33 -8.44
CA VAL A 56 -17.37 -1.53 -8.24
C VAL A 56 -16.79 -1.58 -6.84
N ALA A 57 -16.35 -0.45 -6.29
CA ALA A 57 -15.84 -0.38 -4.92
C ALA A 57 -16.89 -0.81 -3.89
N LYS A 58 -18.14 -0.34 -4.03
CA LYS A 58 -19.25 -0.72 -3.17
C LYS A 58 -19.52 -2.23 -3.22
N GLU A 59 -19.56 -2.80 -4.42
CA GLU A 59 -19.82 -4.23 -4.59
C GLU A 59 -18.69 -5.10 -4.02
N MET A 60 -17.43 -4.65 -4.17
CA MET A 60 -16.27 -5.33 -3.61
C MET A 60 -16.00 -5.00 -2.14
N ASN A 61 -16.87 -4.23 -1.49
CA ASN A 61 -16.72 -3.76 -0.12
C ASN A 61 -15.38 -3.04 0.13
N ILE A 62 -15.03 -2.15 -0.81
CA ILE A 62 -13.82 -1.33 -0.77
C ILE A 62 -14.19 0.08 -0.36
N ASP A 63 -13.60 0.56 0.72
CA ASP A 63 -13.74 1.94 1.17
C ASP A 63 -12.74 2.84 0.42
N LEU A 64 -13.26 3.67 -0.46
CA LEU A 64 -12.42 4.58 -1.26
C LEU A 64 -11.73 5.66 -0.43
N THR A 65 -12.12 5.88 0.82
CA THR A 65 -11.47 6.84 1.72
C THR A 65 -10.25 6.27 2.43
N LYS A 66 -10.13 4.94 2.50
CA LYS A 66 -9.00 4.24 3.12
C LYS A 66 -7.87 4.01 2.14
N GLY A 67 -6.68 3.78 2.66
CA GLY A 67 -5.56 3.27 1.87
C GLY A 67 -5.70 1.78 1.53
N ILE A 68 -4.65 1.22 0.97
CA ILE A 68 -4.56 -0.21 0.64
C ILE A 68 -3.40 -0.80 1.41
N MET A 69 -3.63 -1.91 2.10
CA MET A 69 -2.61 -2.80 2.61
C MET A 69 -2.61 -4.09 1.79
N LEU A 70 -1.49 -4.37 1.14
CA LEU A 70 -1.30 -5.56 0.31
C LEU A 70 -0.36 -6.53 1.01
N SER A 71 -0.89 -7.66 1.46
CA SER A 71 -0.15 -8.71 2.14
C SER A 71 0.11 -9.92 1.23
N GLY A 72 1.08 -10.75 1.58
CA GLY A 72 1.36 -12.01 0.89
C GLY A 72 2.82 -12.42 0.94
N PRO A 73 3.15 -13.62 0.44
CA PRO A 73 4.48 -14.19 0.53
C PRO A 73 5.55 -13.36 -0.18
N ILE A 74 6.81 -13.63 0.15
CA ILE A 74 7.97 -12.98 -0.48
C ILE A 74 7.98 -13.34 -1.97
N GLY A 75 8.26 -12.35 -2.83
CA GLY A 75 8.39 -12.56 -4.27
C GLY A 75 7.07 -12.57 -5.05
N CYS A 76 5.88 -12.58 -4.42
CA CYS A 76 4.59 -12.64 -5.13
C CYS A 76 4.24 -11.37 -5.95
N GLY A 77 5.02 -10.30 -5.85
CA GLY A 77 4.89 -9.11 -6.72
C GLY A 77 4.18 -7.90 -6.11
N LYS A 78 4.03 -7.81 -4.78
CA LYS A 78 3.37 -6.68 -4.07
C LYS A 78 3.91 -5.30 -4.48
N THR A 79 5.21 -5.10 -4.32
CA THR A 79 5.92 -3.86 -4.70
C THR A 79 5.71 -3.50 -6.16
N THR A 80 5.81 -4.51 -7.02
CA THR A 80 5.63 -4.39 -8.47
C THR A 80 4.21 -3.94 -8.81
N LEU A 81 3.20 -4.55 -8.19
CA LEU A 81 1.81 -4.20 -8.42
C LEU A 81 1.52 -2.76 -7.99
N PHE A 82 1.99 -2.32 -6.82
CA PHE A 82 1.84 -0.92 -6.40
C PHE A 82 2.52 0.07 -7.35
N LYS A 83 3.74 -0.25 -7.83
CA LYS A 83 4.42 0.59 -8.82
C LYS A 83 3.65 0.71 -10.14
N LEU A 84 2.97 -0.34 -10.57
CA LEU A 84 2.11 -0.30 -11.76
C LEU A 84 0.83 0.48 -11.50
N MET A 85 0.16 0.26 -10.38
CA MET A 85 -1.05 0.99 -9.99
C MET A 85 -0.78 2.50 -9.86
N GLY A 86 0.36 2.90 -9.33
CA GLY A 86 0.77 4.31 -9.25
C GLY A 86 0.96 5.02 -10.60
N LYS A 87 0.95 4.28 -11.73
CA LYS A 87 0.99 4.85 -13.08
C LYS A 87 -0.40 5.13 -13.66
N ILE A 88 -1.45 4.65 -13.01
CA ILE A 88 -2.83 4.89 -13.44
C ILE A 88 -3.15 6.37 -13.23
N PRO A 89 -3.63 7.09 -14.26
CA PRO A 89 -4.13 8.44 -14.10
C PRO A 89 -5.30 8.43 -13.11
N SER A 90 -5.08 8.98 -11.93
CA SER A 90 -6.09 9.02 -10.87
C SER A 90 -6.46 10.45 -10.53
N LYS A 91 -7.73 10.67 -10.15
CA LYS A 91 -8.19 11.95 -9.58
C LYS A 91 -7.56 12.25 -8.22
N ARG A 92 -7.04 11.24 -7.54
CA ARG A 92 -6.32 11.39 -6.26
C ARG A 92 -4.88 11.80 -6.47
N LYS A 93 -4.32 12.51 -5.50
CA LYS A 93 -2.87 12.80 -5.46
C LYS A 93 -2.09 11.48 -5.42
N ASN A 94 -1.04 11.40 -6.23
CA ASN A 94 -0.13 10.26 -6.24
C ASN A 94 0.49 10.06 -4.85
N PHE A 95 0.97 8.86 -4.60
CA PHE A 95 1.74 8.52 -3.40
C PHE A 95 3.23 8.43 -3.71
N MET A 96 4.05 8.66 -2.70
CA MET A 96 5.47 8.37 -2.74
C MET A 96 5.72 6.98 -2.17
N MET A 97 6.48 6.15 -2.91
CA MET A 97 6.83 4.82 -2.45
C MET A 97 8.22 4.80 -1.85
N THR A 98 8.35 4.31 -0.64
CA THR A 98 9.63 4.17 0.06
C THR A 98 9.62 2.88 0.88
N SER A 99 10.79 2.21 0.98
CA SER A 99 10.87 0.99 1.80
C SER A 99 11.03 1.33 3.28
N THR A 100 10.43 0.50 4.13
CA THR A 100 10.55 0.66 5.59
C THR A 100 12.00 0.56 6.06
N ARG A 101 12.80 -0.30 5.43
CA ARG A 101 14.25 -0.40 5.69
C ARG A 101 14.99 0.91 5.42
N GLN A 102 14.65 1.62 4.32
CA GLN A 102 15.25 2.92 4.02
C GLN A 102 14.88 3.95 5.09
N ILE A 103 13.62 3.98 5.51
CA ILE A 103 13.15 4.89 6.57
C ILE A 103 13.92 4.67 7.87
N VAL A 104 14.06 3.40 8.28
CA VAL A 104 14.80 3.05 9.49
C VAL A 104 16.29 3.41 9.36
N SER A 105 16.90 3.19 8.18
CA SER A 105 18.28 3.61 7.93
C SER A 105 18.46 5.12 8.02
N GLU A 106 17.53 5.91 7.48
CA GLU A 106 17.52 7.38 7.61
C GLU A 106 17.35 7.79 9.09
N PHE A 107 16.46 7.11 9.84
CA PHE A 107 16.27 7.37 11.26
C PHE A 107 17.55 7.13 12.08
N MET A 108 18.30 6.08 11.78
CA MET A 108 19.58 5.82 12.43
C MET A 108 20.62 6.92 12.20
N GLN A 109 20.50 7.68 11.11
CA GLN A 109 21.40 8.79 10.76
C GLN A 109 20.92 10.12 11.33
N SER A 110 19.61 10.43 11.23
CA SER A 110 19.05 11.74 11.46
C SER A 110 18.03 11.80 12.62
N GLY A 111 17.70 10.66 13.22
CA GLY A 111 16.84 10.60 14.42
C GLY A 111 15.40 11.04 14.19
N TYR A 112 14.84 11.72 15.17
CA TYR A 112 13.40 12.03 15.24
C TYR A 112 12.85 12.90 14.11
N GLU A 113 13.69 13.67 13.40
CA GLU A 113 13.24 14.42 12.21
C GLU A 113 12.69 13.51 11.10
N ILE A 114 13.13 12.25 11.06
CA ILE A 114 12.63 11.26 10.10
C ILE A 114 11.20 10.84 10.43
N LEU A 115 10.84 10.74 11.70
CA LEU A 115 9.45 10.49 12.10
C LEU A 115 8.54 11.62 11.58
N GLU A 116 8.95 12.87 11.77
CA GLU A 116 8.21 14.02 11.26
C GLU A 116 8.15 14.03 9.73
N LYS A 117 9.28 13.81 9.05
CA LYS A 117 9.38 13.76 7.58
C LYS A 117 8.36 12.78 6.95
N TYR A 118 8.27 11.57 7.49
CA TYR A 118 7.38 10.53 6.93
C TYR A 118 5.95 10.57 7.47
N SER A 119 5.69 11.40 8.48
CA SER A 119 4.37 11.68 9.04
C SER A 119 3.77 12.94 8.45
N ARG A 120 4.09 14.11 9.01
CA ARG A 120 3.48 15.40 8.71
C ARG A 120 4.34 16.33 7.85
N GLY A 121 5.67 16.19 7.92
CA GLY A 121 6.64 17.16 7.43
C GLY A 121 6.82 17.18 5.92
N SER A 122 6.56 16.09 5.20
CA SER A 122 6.63 16.09 3.74
C SER A 122 5.31 16.54 3.13
N LEU A 123 5.31 17.74 2.58
CA LEU A 123 4.14 18.37 1.98
C LEU A 123 4.17 18.27 0.45
N TYR A 124 3.01 18.33 -0.19
CA TYR A 124 2.89 18.59 -1.63
C TYR A 124 3.29 20.05 -1.94
N ASN A 125 3.35 20.39 -3.22
CA ASN A 125 3.72 21.75 -3.68
C ASN A 125 2.77 22.85 -3.20
N ASP A 126 1.59 22.48 -2.68
CA ASP A 126 0.69 23.43 -2.01
C ASP A 126 1.17 23.86 -0.62
N HIS A 127 2.27 23.28 -0.11
CA HIS A 127 2.87 23.53 1.21
C HIS A 127 1.90 23.38 2.40
N ARG A 128 0.76 22.69 2.20
CA ARG A 128 -0.29 22.50 3.22
C ARG A 128 -0.71 21.07 3.41
N THR A 129 -0.71 20.29 2.34
CA THR A 129 -1.20 18.91 2.35
C THR A 129 -0.04 17.94 2.53
N PRO A 130 0.01 17.15 3.60
CA PRO A 130 0.99 16.07 3.74
C PRO A 130 0.90 15.07 2.59
N LYS A 131 2.05 14.53 2.18
CA LYS A 131 2.11 13.57 1.08
C LYS A 131 1.48 12.24 1.44
N ASN A 132 0.81 11.64 0.47
CA ASN A 132 0.45 10.23 0.55
C ASN A 132 1.71 9.37 0.40
N TYR A 133 1.79 8.29 1.16
CA TYR A 133 2.89 7.33 1.09
C TYR A 133 2.40 5.92 0.83
N CYS A 134 3.23 5.14 0.15
CA CYS A 134 3.20 3.69 0.17
C CYS A 134 4.47 3.20 0.86
N PHE A 135 4.35 2.70 2.07
CA PHE A 135 5.47 2.08 2.79
C PHE A 135 5.60 0.63 2.35
N ASP A 136 6.73 0.35 1.71
CA ASP A 136 6.98 -0.95 1.10
C ASP A 136 7.72 -1.86 2.05
N ASP A 137 7.23 -3.10 2.15
CA ASP A 137 7.85 -4.22 2.84
C ASP A 137 7.93 -4.04 4.37
N LEU A 138 6.79 -3.62 5.00
CA LEU A 138 6.68 -3.54 6.47
C LEU A 138 7.02 -4.88 7.11
N GLY A 139 7.88 -4.86 8.10
CA GLY A 139 8.42 -6.03 8.80
C GLY A 139 9.77 -6.50 8.26
N SER A 140 10.31 -5.85 7.22
CA SER A 140 11.66 -6.12 6.71
C SER A 140 12.75 -5.29 7.40
N GLU A 141 12.35 -4.27 8.14
CA GLU A 141 13.26 -3.42 8.90
C GLU A 141 13.79 -4.10 10.16
N SER A 142 15.02 -3.79 10.51
CA SER A 142 15.63 -4.26 11.77
C SER A 142 15.13 -3.41 12.95
N ALA A 143 15.09 -4.00 14.15
CA ALA A 143 14.91 -3.23 15.37
C ALA A 143 15.96 -2.13 15.46
N SER A 144 15.55 -0.90 15.74
CA SER A 144 16.44 0.25 15.74
C SER A 144 16.56 0.86 17.13
N LYS A 145 17.78 1.29 17.44
CA LYS A 145 18.09 2.08 18.64
C LYS A 145 18.62 3.43 18.22
N TYR A 146 18.15 4.48 18.86
CA TYR A 146 18.69 5.82 18.66
C TYR A 146 19.14 6.37 20.03
N PHE A 147 20.43 6.66 20.16
CA PHE A 147 21.07 7.05 21.42
C PHE A 147 20.73 6.13 22.60
N GLY A 148 20.72 4.82 22.38
CA GLY A 148 20.45 3.81 23.40
C GLY A 148 18.99 3.54 23.71
N ASN A 149 18.05 4.32 23.17
CA ASN A 149 16.62 4.10 23.31
C ASN A 149 16.06 3.22 22.20
N ASP A 150 15.29 2.22 22.57
CA ASP A 150 14.56 1.39 21.62
C ASP A 150 13.40 2.21 21.00
N CYS A 151 13.34 2.28 19.69
CA CYS A 151 12.28 2.97 18.98
C CYS A 151 11.73 2.08 17.86
N ASN A 152 10.44 1.81 17.89
CA ASN A 152 9.76 1.20 16.76
C ASN A 152 9.34 2.30 15.78
N VAL A 153 10.28 2.67 14.91
CA VAL A 153 10.16 3.79 13.97
C VAL A 153 8.88 3.72 13.13
N MET A 154 8.59 2.54 12.58
CA MET A 154 7.42 2.39 11.73
C MET A 154 6.12 2.41 12.53
N ALA A 155 6.11 1.93 13.78
CA ALA A 155 4.96 2.08 14.65
C ALA A 155 4.64 3.55 14.91
N GLU A 156 5.64 4.37 15.27
CA GLU A 156 5.45 5.80 15.54
C GLU A 156 4.97 6.57 14.30
N ILE A 157 5.57 6.29 13.14
CA ILE A 157 5.14 6.89 11.88
C ILE A 157 3.69 6.52 11.56
N LEU A 158 3.33 5.24 11.64
CA LEU A 158 1.98 4.77 11.29
C LEU A 158 0.92 5.26 12.29
N LEU A 159 1.25 5.36 13.58
CA LEU A 159 0.36 5.96 14.59
C LEU A 159 0.08 7.43 14.28
N THR A 160 1.12 8.21 13.99
CA THR A 160 0.96 9.62 13.62
C THR A 160 0.19 9.77 12.30
N ARG A 161 0.44 8.88 11.31
CA ARG A 161 -0.31 8.89 10.06
C ARG A 161 -1.78 8.52 10.23
N TYR A 162 -2.11 7.66 11.21
CA TYR A 162 -3.51 7.43 11.57
C TYR A 162 -4.18 8.72 12.06
N ASP A 163 -3.52 9.50 12.92
CA ASP A 163 -4.09 10.73 13.44
C ASP A 163 -4.37 11.73 12.30
N ILE A 164 -3.43 11.93 11.38
CA ILE A 164 -3.65 12.81 10.21
C ILE A 164 -4.62 12.21 9.17
N PHE A 165 -4.74 10.89 9.06
CA PHE A 165 -5.81 10.26 8.29
C PHE A 165 -7.18 10.65 8.84
N LYS A 166 -7.38 10.58 10.16
CA LYS A 166 -8.64 10.97 10.82
C LYS A 166 -8.94 12.47 10.69
N GLU A 167 -7.92 13.31 10.75
CA GLU A 167 -8.04 14.76 10.69
C GLU A 167 -8.22 15.30 9.26
N LYS A 168 -7.48 14.74 8.30
CA LYS A 168 -7.29 15.33 6.95
C LYS A 168 -7.55 14.36 5.80
N GLY A 169 -7.89 13.11 6.07
CA GLY A 169 -8.08 12.08 5.05
C GLY A 169 -6.81 11.74 4.26
N ILE A 170 -5.62 11.89 4.86
CA ILE A 170 -4.35 11.59 4.20
C ILE A 170 -4.17 10.09 4.03
N ILE A 171 -3.92 9.67 2.82
CA ILE A 171 -3.83 8.25 2.46
C ILE A 171 -2.42 7.71 2.76
N THR A 172 -2.42 6.53 3.35
CA THR A 172 -1.24 5.67 3.47
C THR A 172 -1.54 4.35 2.79
N HIS A 173 -0.61 3.86 1.99
CA HIS A 173 -0.61 2.48 1.49
C HIS A 173 0.50 1.70 2.16
N LEU A 174 0.41 0.38 2.11
CA LEU A 174 1.35 -0.50 2.78
C LEU A 174 1.51 -1.81 2.00
N THR A 175 2.72 -2.34 1.93
CA THR A 175 2.95 -3.75 1.59
C THR A 175 3.61 -4.47 2.76
N THR A 176 3.30 -5.74 2.95
CA THR A 176 3.90 -6.57 4.00
C THR A 176 3.85 -8.06 3.63
N ASN A 177 4.76 -8.83 4.20
CA ASN A 177 4.69 -10.30 4.21
C ASN A 177 4.27 -10.84 5.57
N LEU A 178 4.03 -9.96 6.54
CA LEU A 178 3.58 -10.35 7.88
C LEU A 178 2.11 -10.74 7.90
N THR A 179 1.81 -11.71 8.73
CA THR A 179 0.45 -12.05 9.15
C THR A 179 -0.08 -11.02 10.15
N ALA A 180 -1.39 -11.02 10.38
CA ALA A 180 -2.00 -10.15 11.37
C ALA A 180 -1.48 -10.36 12.80
N GLY A 181 -1.12 -11.62 13.16
CA GLY A 181 -0.53 -11.94 14.45
C GLY A 181 0.90 -11.39 14.61
N GLU A 182 1.71 -11.52 13.56
CA GLU A 182 3.07 -10.97 13.54
C GLU A 182 3.07 -9.44 13.60
N ILE A 183 2.13 -8.78 12.92
CA ILE A 183 1.94 -7.32 13.02
C ILE A 183 1.64 -6.93 14.47
N GLU A 184 0.76 -7.67 15.16
CA GLU A 184 0.44 -7.41 16.56
C GLU A 184 1.64 -7.60 17.46
N THR A 185 2.42 -8.66 17.24
CA THR A 185 3.61 -8.97 18.01
C THR A 185 4.71 -7.91 17.87
N ILE A 186 4.94 -7.44 16.64
CA ILE A 186 6.03 -6.51 16.31
C ILE A 186 5.66 -5.05 16.61
N TYR A 187 4.43 -4.65 16.30
CA TYR A 187 4.01 -3.24 16.34
C TYR A 187 2.96 -2.94 17.41
N GLY A 188 2.46 -3.96 18.08
CA GLY A 188 1.49 -3.86 19.17
C GLY A 188 0.03 -3.80 18.71
N ASN A 189 -0.86 -4.19 19.63
CA ASN A 189 -2.30 -4.29 19.37
C ASN A 189 -2.93 -2.92 19.03
N ARG A 190 -2.43 -1.83 19.65
CA ARG A 190 -2.90 -0.46 19.36
C ARG A 190 -2.75 -0.10 17.88
N LEU A 191 -1.58 -0.35 17.28
CA LEU A 191 -1.37 -0.07 15.87
C LEU A 191 -2.21 -1.00 15.00
N ARG A 192 -2.22 -2.31 15.29
CA ARG A 192 -3.05 -3.27 14.54
C ARG A 192 -4.52 -2.86 14.49
N SER A 193 -5.09 -2.38 15.59
CA SER A 193 -6.48 -1.91 15.63
C SER A 193 -6.70 -0.72 14.69
N ARG A 194 -5.78 0.27 14.70
CA ARG A 194 -5.86 1.45 13.83
C ARG A 194 -5.67 1.14 12.36
N MET A 195 -4.82 0.15 12.03
CA MET A 195 -4.63 -0.29 10.65
C MET A 195 -5.91 -0.81 10.02
N ARG A 196 -6.83 -1.43 10.78
CA ARG A 196 -8.16 -1.84 10.27
C ARG A 196 -9.03 -0.67 9.82
N GLU A 197 -8.85 0.49 10.45
CA GLU A 197 -9.56 1.71 10.04
C GLU A 197 -8.89 2.40 8.85
N MET A 198 -7.57 2.30 8.75
CA MET A 198 -6.79 2.99 7.72
C MET A 198 -6.79 2.30 6.36
N PHE A 199 -6.95 0.96 6.32
CA PHE A 199 -6.68 0.18 5.13
C PHE A 199 -7.83 -0.70 4.67
N ASN A 200 -7.98 -0.80 3.35
CA ASN A 200 -8.59 -1.95 2.70
C ASN A 200 -7.53 -3.06 2.62
N LEU A 201 -7.90 -4.27 3.03
CA LEU A 201 -6.97 -5.39 3.09
C LEU A 201 -7.06 -6.23 1.82
N PHE A 202 -5.96 -6.34 1.10
CA PHE A 202 -5.79 -7.25 -0.03
C PHE A 202 -4.70 -8.26 0.32
N GLY A 203 -4.97 -9.53 0.07
CA GLY A 203 -4.02 -10.61 0.37
C GLY A 203 -3.77 -11.50 -0.84
N TYR A 204 -2.50 -11.74 -1.16
CA TYR A 204 -2.13 -12.85 -2.02
C TYR A 204 -2.34 -14.16 -1.27
N ASP A 205 -2.73 -15.19 -2.00
CA ASP A 205 -2.80 -16.54 -1.48
C ASP A 205 -1.41 -17.02 -1.03
N GLU A 206 -1.35 -17.84 0.04
CA GLU A 206 -0.08 -18.40 0.54
C GLU A 206 0.61 -19.28 -0.51
N SER A 207 -0.15 -19.88 -1.42
CA SER A 207 0.35 -20.64 -2.55
C SER A 207 0.92 -19.79 -3.70
N SER A 208 0.85 -18.45 -3.61
CA SER A 208 1.38 -17.56 -4.65
C SER A 208 2.89 -17.73 -4.78
N TRP A 209 3.34 -18.11 -5.97
CA TRP A 209 4.74 -18.43 -6.25
C TRP A 209 5.64 -17.20 -6.33
N ASP A 210 6.95 -17.40 -6.08
CA ASP A 210 7.96 -16.36 -6.22
C ASP A 210 8.22 -16.04 -7.69
N LYS A 211 7.80 -14.86 -8.13
CA LYS A 211 7.93 -14.37 -9.52
C LYS A 211 9.34 -13.92 -9.92
N ARG A 212 10.30 -14.00 -9.02
CA ARG A 212 11.71 -13.65 -9.26
C ARG A 212 12.50 -14.80 -9.88
N ARG A 213 11.88 -16.01 -9.98
CA ARG A 213 12.49 -17.22 -10.56
C ARG A 213 12.13 -17.38 -12.02
#